data_976dc019b6d873b4fac69b3d90c12d79
#
_entry.id   976dc019b6d873b4fac69b3d90c12d79
#
_cell.length_a   1.000
_cell.length_b   1.000
_cell.length_c   1.000
_cell.angle_alpha   90.00
_cell.angle_beta   90.00
_cell.angle_gamma   90.00
#
_symmetry.space_group_name_H-M   'P 1'
#
loop_
_entity.id
_entity.type
_entity.pdbx_description
1 polymer ?
#
loop_
_entity_poly.entity_id
_entity_poly.type
_entity_poly.pdbx_seq_one_letter_code
_entity_poly.pdbx_strand_id
1 'polypeptide(L)'
;MGLIVQKYGGTSVKDAERVMNVARRITDAYKAGNNVVVAVSAQGDTTDDLIEKAKEINPNASKREMDMLLSTGEQISISLLAMAIEKIGCPVISLTGWQAGVKTNAKYGAARISTIDTERLQAELDKKNIVIVAGFQGINKYDDITTLGRGGSDTSAVALAAALHADVCEIYTDVDGVYTADPRFVKNAYKLDDISYDEMLELASLGANVLHNRSVEMAKKYGVKLSVRSSLNNNEGTYVKEVEQVEKMLVRGVTRDNDVARIALCGVEDTPGKAFSVFRMLAKHGISVDLIIQSIGNGEKKDISFTVTEEDLQPVLDLLEENKAIVKADEVKWTKDVSKVSIVGAGMVNNSGVAATMFEALYDAHININMIATSEIKISVLVDRKDAEAAVVAIHDKFLLK
;
A
#
# COMPACT_ATOMS: atom_id res chain seq x y z
N MET A 1 -30.19 -6.93 -5.26
CA MET A 1 -29.77 -7.09 -3.85
C MET A 1 -28.36 -7.65 -3.93
N GLY A 2 -27.37 -6.82 -3.64
CA GLY A 2 -25.96 -7.17 -3.73
C GLY A 2 -25.33 -7.32 -2.36
N LEU A 3 -24.12 -7.90 -2.31
CA LEU A 3 -23.27 -7.91 -1.13
C LEU A 3 -22.12 -6.90 -1.32
N ILE A 4 -22.07 -5.93 -0.42
CA ILE A 4 -21.04 -4.88 -0.42
C ILE A 4 -20.16 -5.05 0.82
N VAL A 5 -18.85 -5.08 0.62
CA VAL A 5 -17.90 -4.95 1.73
C VAL A 5 -17.37 -3.52 1.72
N GLN A 6 -17.43 -2.86 2.87
CA GLN A 6 -16.92 -1.49 3.04
C GLN A 6 -15.76 -1.48 4.03
N LYS A 7 -14.71 -0.69 3.76
CA LYS A 7 -13.63 -0.48 4.71
C LYS A 7 -13.54 0.99 5.08
N TYR A 8 -13.42 1.27 6.37
CA TYR A 8 -13.20 2.64 6.86
C TYR A 8 -11.88 2.72 7.63
N GLY A 9 -11.04 3.69 7.23
CA GLY A 9 -9.77 3.99 7.90
C GLY A 9 -9.94 4.72 9.22
N GLY A 10 -8.90 4.78 10.04
CA GLY A 10 -8.92 5.43 11.36
C GLY A 10 -9.36 6.89 11.32
N THR A 11 -8.91 7.65 10.33
CA THR A 11 -9.32 9.05 10.11
C THR A 11 -10.81 9.21 9.83
N SER A 12 -11.45 8.18 9.25
CA SER A 12 -12.89 8.19 8.95
C SER A 12 -13.78 7.97 10.18
N VAL A 13 -13.21 7.46 11.27
CA VAL A 13 -13.94 7.13 12.53
C VAL A 13 -13.30 7.78 13.77
N LYS A 14 -12.46 8.81 13.59
CA LYS A 14 -11.63 9.38 14.66
C LYS A 14 -12.40 10.04 15.79
N ASP A 15 -13.62 10.51 15.54
CA ASP A 15 -14.47 11.21 16.49
C ASP A 15 -15.95 10.86 16.28
N ALA A 16 -16.80 11.30 17.21
CA ALA A 16 -18.23 10.98 17.21
C ALA A 16 -18.96 11.49 15.96
N GLU A 17 -18.59 12.65 15.41
CA GLU A 17 -19.20 13.21 14.21
C GLU A 17 -18.89 12.33 13.00
N ARG A 18 -17.63 11.92 12.84
CA ARG A 18 -17.18 11.03 11.77
C ARG A 18 -17.78 9.63 11.90
N VAL A 19 -17.85 9.07 13.10
CA VAL A 19 -18.54 7.80 13.35
C VAL A 19 -19.99 7.88 12.91
N MET A 20 -20.72 8.96 13.25
CA MET A 20 -22.10 9.16 12.80
C MET A 20 -22.22 9.34 11.28
N ASN A 21 -21.25 9.99 10.63
CA ASN A 21 -21.22 10.12 9.18
C ASN A 21 -21.03 8.75 8.50
N VAL A 22 -20.09 7.95 8.99
CA VAL A 22 -19.87 6.57 8.51
C VAL A 22 -21.11 5.70 8.75
N ALA A 23 -21.74 5.78 9.93
CA ALA A 23 -22.96 5.04 10.24
C ALA A 23 -24.10 5.36 9.27
N ARG A 24 -24.31 6.65 8.91
CA ARG A 24 -25.32 7.04 7.89
C ARG A 24 -24.99 6.42 6.54
N ARG A 25 -23.75 6.50 6.06
CA ARG A 25 -23.32 5.95 4.79
C ARG A 25 -23.53 4.43 4.71
N ILE A 26 -23.22 3.70 5.77
CA ILE A 26 -23.47 2.26 5.88
C ILE A 26 -24.97 1.96 5.83
N THR A 27 -25.76 2.71 6.61
CA THR A 27 -27.21 2.51 6.66
C THR A 27 -27.91 2.90 5.36
N ASP A 28 -27.38 3.87 4.59
CA ASP A 28 -27.89 4.22 3.27
C ASP A 28 -27.65 3.07 2.27
N ALA A 29 -26.46 2.46 2.27
CA ALA A 29 -26.17 1.28 1.46
C ALA A 29 -27.08 0.09 1.83
N TYR A 30 -27.32 -0.13 3.13
CA TYR A 30 -28.23 -1.16 3.62
C TYR A 30 -29.68 -0.89 3.21
N LYS A 31 -30.17 0.33 3.39
CA LYS A 31 -31.54 0.76 3.02
C LYS A 31 -31.77 0.71 1.50
N ALA A 32 -30.72 0.81 0.70
CA ALA A 32 -30.76 0.58 -0.75
C ALA A 32 -30.96 -0.91 -1.12
N GLY A 33 -31.08 -1.80 -0.12
CA GLY A 33 -31.40 -3.21 -0.31
C GLY A 33 -30.18 -4.13 -0.40
N ASN A 34 -28.99 -3.67 -0.02
CA ASN A 34 -27.77 -4.49 -0.03
C ASN A 34 -27.54 -5.18 1.32
N ASN A 35 -26.91 -6.33 1.30
CA ASN A 35 -26.22 -6.89 2.45
C ASN A 35 -24.89 -6.13 2.62
N VAL A 36 -24.56 -5.73 3.84
CA VAL A 36 -23.37 -4.88 4.11
C VAL A 36 -22.50 -5.50 5.19
N VAL A 37 -21.24 -5.70 4.84
CA VAL A 37 -20.15 -6.08 5.76
C VAL A 37 -19.15 -4.93 5.82
N VAL A 38 -18.69 -4.58 7.00
CA VAL A 38 -17.82 -3.41 7.20
C VAL A 38 -16.57 -3.83 7.95
N ALA A 39 -15.40 -3.55 7.41
CA ALA A 39 -14.13 -3.66 8.13
C ALA A 39 -13.68 -2.28 8.61
N VAL A 40 -13.32 -2.14 9.88
CA VAL A 40 -12.99 -0.85 10.48
C VAL A 40 -11.59 -0.89 11.10
N SER A 41 -10.84 0.19 10.94
CA SER A 41 -9.55 0.42 11.62
C SER A 41 -9.77 1.02 13.02
N ALA A 42 -8.73 0.99 13.85
CA ALA A 42 -8.70 1.77 15.09
C ALA A 42 -8.91 3.26 14.82
N GLN A 43 -9.49 3.99 15.77
CA GLN A 43 -9.81 5.42 15.64
C GLN A 43 -8.56 6.29 15.62
N GLY A 44 -8.44 7.20 14.65
CA GLY A 44 -7.35 8.17 14.58
C GLY A 44 -5.97 7.55 14.78
N ASP A 45 -5.25 8.05 15.78
CA ASP A 45 -3.88 7.66 16.11
C ASP A 45 -3.81 6.59 17.24
N THR A 46 -4.95 5.96 17.60
CA THR A 46 -5.04 4.99 18.71
C THR A 46 -3.98 3.89 18.63
N THR A 47 -3.65 3.40 17.43
CA THR A 47 -2.62 2.36 17.29
C THR A 47 -1.24 2.86 17.70
N ASP A 48 -0.89 4.09 17.32
CA ASP A 48 0.40 4.72 17.67
C ASP A 48 0.45 5.03 19.16
N ASP A 49 -0.65 5.54 19.75
CA ASP A 49 -0.78 5.76 21.21
C ASP A 49 -0.57 4.46 22.02
N LEU A 50 -1.13 3.34 21.52
CA LEU A 50 -0.94 2.04 22.18
C LEU A 50 0.50 1.54 22.07
N ILE A 51 1.16 1.77 20.93
CA ILE A 51 2.59 1.45 20.74
C ILE A 51 3.45 2.28 21.71
N GLU A 52 3.19 3.57 21.86
CA GLU A 52 3.91 4.44 22.77
C GLU A 52 3.74 4.00 24.21
N LYS A 53 2.51 3.76 24.67
CA LYS A 53 2.22 3.22 26.01
C LYS A 53 2.94 1.90 26.28
N ALA A 54 3.01 1.01 25.29
CA ALA A 54 3.75 -0.24 25.45
C ALA A 54 5.25 0.01 25.60
N LYS A 55 5.83 0.93 24.83
CA LYS A 55 7.25 1.29 24.90
C LYS A 55 7.63 1.93 26.23
N GLU A 56 6.75 2.75 26.83
CA GLU A 56 6.96 3.33 28.16
C GLU A 56 7.13 2.25 29.25
N ILE A 57 6.40 1.12 29.12
CA ILE A 57 6.45 0.02 30.08
C ILE A 57 7.60 -0.94 29.75
N ASN A 58 7.70 -1.36 28.49
CA ASN A 58 8.72 -2.28 28.02
C ASN A 58 9.03 -2.05 26.52
N PRO A 59 10.13 -1.36 26.19
CA PRO A 59 10.50 -1.10 24.79
C PRO A 59 10.82 -2.38 24.00
N ASN A 60 11.05 -3.50 24.69
CA ASN A 60 11.32 -4.81 24.10
C ASN A 60 10.18 -5.80 24.32
N ALA A 61 8.93 -5.31 24.38
CA ALA A 61 7.75 -6.16 24.52
C ALA A 61 7.69 -7.21 23.39
N SER A 62 7.27 -8.43 23.73
CA SER A 62 7.13 -9.47 22.71
C SER A 62 6.05 -9.09 21.68
N LYS A 63 6.24 -9.48 20.43
CA LYS A 63 5.24 -9.22 19.36
C LYS A 63 3.88 -9.83 19.65
N ARG A 64 3.83 -10.93 20.40
CA ARG A 64 2.58 -11.58 20.83
C ARG A 64 1.79 -10.66 21.76
N GLU A 65 2.41 -10.04 22.76
CA GLU A 65 1.73 -9.11 23.67
C GLU A 65 1.38 -7.79 23.00
N MET A 66 2.21 -7.35 22.04
CA MET A 66 1.87 -6.20 21.19
C MET A 66 0.62 -6.48 20.34
N ASP A 67 0.49 -7.65 19.73
CA ASP A 67 -0.71 -8.01 18.96
C ASP A 67 -1.97 -8.03 19.83
N MET A 68 -1.88 -8.56 21.06
CA MET A 68 -2.97 -8.53 22.04
C MET A 68 -3.39 -7.09 22.33
N LEU A 69 -2.45 -6.21 22.65
CA LEU A 69 -2.71 -4.81 22.96
C LEU A 69 -3.32 -4.07 21.74
N LEU A 70 -2.66 -4.15 20.58
CA LEU A 70 -3.06 -3.38 19.40
C LEU A 70 -4.46 -3.77 18.89
N SER A 71 -4.84 -5.04 19.03
CA SER A 71 -6.18 -5.52 18.63
C SER A 71 -7.33 -4.85 19.36
N THR A 72 -7.09 -4.20 20.49
CA THR A 72 -8.15 -3.51 21.25
C THR A 72 -8.64 -2.23 20.56
N GLY A 73 -7.81 -1.59 19.75
CA GLY A 73 -8.16 -0.36 19.05
C GLY A 73 -9.34 -0.52 18.11
N GLU A 74 -9.33 -1.57 17.29
CA GLU A 74 -10.44 -1.87 16.38
C GLU A 74 -11.70 -2.32 17.13
N GLN A 75 -11.56 -2.96 18.30
CA GLN A 75 -12.71 -3.36 19.13
C GLN A 75 -13.46 -2.14 19.65
N ILE A 76 -12.77 -1.07 20.02
CA ILE A 76 -13.40 0.22 20.37
C ILE A 76 -14.16 0.76 19.16
N SER A 77 -13.54 0.80 18.00
CA SER A 77 -14.12 1.36 16.77
C SER A 77 -15.40 0.64 16.35
N ILE A 78 -15.40 -0.71 16.32
CA ILE A 78 -16.58 -1.49 15.91
C ILE A 78 -17.74 -1.34 16.89
N SER A 79 -17.44 -1.24 18.18
CA SER A 79 -18.46 -1.08 19.22
C SER A 79 -19.16 0.27 19.11
N LEU A 80 -18.40 1.36 18.99
CA LEU A 80 -18.95 2.71 18.83
C LEU A 80 -19.73 2.86 17.52
N LEU A 81 -19.25 2.27 16.44
CA LEU A 81 -19.93 2.31 15.15
C LEU A 81 -21.24 1.50 15.17
N ALA A 82 -21.26 0.34 15.84
CA ALA A 82 -22.47 -0.44 16.03
C ALA A 82 -23.54 0.36 16.81
N MET A 83 -23.15 0.99 17.93
CA MET A 83 -24.05 1.85 18.71
C MET A 83 -24.59 3.03 17.87
N ALA A 84 -23.78 3.59 16.97
CA ALA A 84 -24.21 4.67 16.08
C ALA A 84 -25.24 4.17 15.05
N ILE A 85 -25.07 2.96 14.51
CA ILE A 85 -26.03 2.33 13.57
C ILE A 85 -27.34 1.96 14.28
N GLU A 86 -27.25 1.41 15.50
CA GLU A 86 -28.43 1.15 16.33
C GLU A 86 -29.24 2.43 16.59
N LYS A 87 -28.55 3.54 16.88
CA LYS A 87 -29.19 4.85 17.06
C LYS A 87 -29.95 5.31 15.81
N ILE A 88 -29.51 4.91 14.60
CA ILE A 88 -30.22 5.20 13.34
C ILE A 88 -31.41 4.24 13.14
N GLY A 89 -31.51 3.16 13.90
CA GLY A 89 -32.59 2.19 13.84
C GLY A 89 -32.40 1.05 12.84
N CYS A 90 -31.16 0.73 12.50
CA CYS A 90 -30.82 -0.41 11.64
C CYS A 90 -30.27 -1.59 12.47
N PRO A 91 -30.58 -2.85 12.08
CA PRO A 91 -30.06 -4.03 12.77
C PRO A 91 -28.55 -4.15 12.46
N VAL A 92 -27.75 -4.41 13.48
CA VAL A 92 -26.30 -4.45 13.36
C VAL A 92 -25.69 -5.40 14.39
N ILE A 93 -24.55 -6.00 14.03
CA ILE A 93 -23.70 -6.75 14.93
C ILE A 93 -22.22 -6.39 14.69
N SER A 94 -21.48 -6.22 15.78
CA SER A 94 -20.03 -6.05 15.76
C SER A 94 -19.33 -7.36 16.11
N LEU A 95 -18.32 -7.74 15.32
CA LEU A 95 -17.54 -8.95 15.48
C LEU A 95 -16.04 -8.62 15.48
N THR A 96 -15.31 -9.21 16.41
CA THR A 96 -13.85 -9.22 16.33
C THR A 96 -13.37 -10.05 15.12
N GLY A 97 -12.10 -9.93 14.74
CA GLY A 97 -11.57 -10.69 13.62
C GLY A 97 -11.76 -12.21 13.78
N TRP A 98 -11.53 -12.73 14.98
CA TRP A 98 -11.72 -14.18 15.24
C TRP A 98 -13.20 -14.60 15.30
N GLN A 99 -14.11 -13.75 15.82
CA GLN A 99 -15.56 -14.02 15.76
C GLN A 99 -16.09 -14.03 14.33
N ALA A 100 -15.46 -13.25 13.45
CA ALA A 100 -15.72 -13.23 12.01
C ALA A 100 -14.99 -14.38 11.24
N GLY A 101 -14.34 -15.29 11.96
CA GLY A 101 -13.70 -16.47 11.40
C GLY A 101 -12.35 -16.22 10.72
N VAL A 102 -11.70 -15.06 10.93
CA VAL A 102 -10.40 -14.72 10.33
C VAL A 102 -9.28 -15.52 11.00
N LYS A 103 -8.76 -16.54 10.29
CA LYS A 103 -7.64 -17.39 10.74
C LYS A 103 -6.34 -16.95 10.06
N THR A 104 -5.26 -16.97 10.83
CA THR A 104 -3.94 -16.49 10.39
C THR A 104 -2.84 -17.52 10.64
N ASN A 105 -1.65 -17.28 10.08
CA ASN A 105 -0.44 -17.97 10.51
C ASN A 105 0.06 -17.41 11.86
N ALA A 106 1.05 -18.06 12.48
CA ALA A 106 1.58 -17.70 13.80
C ALA A 106 2.72 -16.63 13.74
N LYS A 107 2.73 -15.75 12.75
CA LYS A 107 3.72 -14.67 12.64
C LYS A 107 3.15 -13.40 13.27
N TYR A 108 3.48 -13.16 14.56
CA TYR A 108 3.02 -11.97 15.27
C TYR A 108 3.54 -10.67 14.65
N GLY A 109 2.72 -9.62 14.69
CA GLY A 109 2.99 -8.28 14.16
C GLY A 109 2.88 -8.14 12.63
N ALA A 110 2.88 -9.26 11.90
CA ALA A 110 2.80 -9.26 10.43
C ALA A 110 2.19 -10.59 9.93
N ALA A 111 1.09 -11.01 10.54
CA ALA A 111 0.41 -12.25 10.20
C ALA A 111 -0.18 -12.23 8.79
N ARG A 112 -0.34 -13.41 8.23
CA ARG A 112 -1.03 -13.61 6.95
C ARG A 112 -2.32 -14.39 7.18
N ILE A 113 -3.41 -13.91 6.59
CA ILE A 113 -4.68 -14.63 6.59
C ILE A 113 -4.49 -15.93 5.85
N SER A 114 -4.82 -17.04 6.50
CA SER A 114 -4.77 -18.37 5.92
C SER A 114 -6.13 -18.79 5.35
N THR A 115 -7.20 -18.55 6.12
CA THR A 115 -8.58 -18.85 5.73
C THR A 115 -9.53 -17.89 6.45
N ILE A 116 -10.74 -17.75 5.92
CA ILE A 116 -11.86 -17.12 6.62
C ILE A 116 -13.01 -18.14 6.65
N ASP A 117 -13.46 -18.45 7.86
CA ASP A 117 -14.66 -19.23 8.05
C ASP A 117 -15.87 -18.30 8.02
N THR A 118 -16.67 -18.40 6.96
CA THR A 118 -17.77 -17.45 6.71
C THR A 118 -19.09 -17.83 7.35
N GLU A 119 -19.17 -18.97 8.06
CA GLU A 119 -20.44 -19.46 8.63
C GLU A 119 -21.13 -18.42 9.53
N ARG A 120 -20.38 -17.81 10.46
CA ARG A 120 -20.93 -16.79 11.35
C ARG A 120 -21.35 -15.53 10.59
N LEU A 121 -20.56 -15.09 9.63
CA LEU A 121 -20.86 -13.90 8.81
C LEU A 121 -22.16 -14.12 8.02
N GLN A 122 -22.27 -15.27 7.35
CA GLN A 122 -23.45 -15.61 6.57
C GLN A 122 -24.70 -15.73 7.45
N ALA A 123 -24.60 -16.36 8.62
CA ALA A 123 -25.70 -16.48 9.56
C ALA A 123 -26.23 -15.10 10.04
N GLU A 124 -25.36 -14.11 10.20
CA GLU A 124 -25.78 -12.76 10.58
C GLU A 124 -26.38 -11.97 9.39
N LEU A 125 -25.83 -12.15 8.19
CA LEU A 125 -26.38 -11.55 6.96
C LEU A 125 -27.78 -12.12 6.64
N ASP A 126 -28.03 -13.40 6.91
CA ASP A 126 -29.34 -14.04 6.71
C ASP A 126 -30.39 -13.46 7.67
N LYS A 127 -29.98 -13.06 8.87
CA LYS A 127 -30.83 -12.30 9.83
C LYS A 127 -31.01 -10.84 9.44
N LYS A 128 -30.44 -10.41 8.32
CA LYS A 128 -30.45 -9.01 7.84
C LYS A 128 -29.70 -8.04 8.76
N ASN A 129 -28.72 -8.51 9.50
CA ASN A 129 -27.83 -7.62 10.23
C ASN A 129 -26.80 -6.98 9.31
N ILE A 130 -26.49 -5.71 9.54
CA ILE A 130 -25.24 -5.09 9.10
C ILE A 130 -24.15 -5.71 9.96
N VAL A 131 -23.10 -6.24 9.34
CA VAL A 131 -22.00 -6.92 10.04
C VAL A 131 -20.78 -6.02 10.07
N ILE A 132 -20.34 -5.61 11.27
CA ILE A 132 -19.12 -4.82 11.43
C ILE A 132 -18.02 -5.72 11.97
N VAL A 133 -16.88 -5.75 11.30
CA VAL A 133 -15.72 -6.58 11.65
C VAL A 133 -14.54 -5.70 12.04
N ALA A 134 -13.91 -6.02 13.17
CA ALA A 134 -12.63 -5.43 13.52
C ALA A 134 -11.58 -5.84 12.48
N GLY A 135 -11.09 -4.87 11.71
CA GLY A 135 -10.02 -5.07 10.76
C GLY A 135 -8.69 -5.40 11.43
N PHE A 136 -7.61 -5.55 10.65
CA PHE A 136 -6.24 -5.67 11.14
C PHE A 136 -5.91 -6.94 11.94
N GLN A 137 -6.87 -7.71 12.42
CA GLN A 137 -6.69 -8.78 13.38
C GLN A 137 -7.31 -10.12 12.95
N GLY A 138 -6.77 -11.21 13.51
CA GLY A 138 -7.30 -12.57 13.40
C GLY A 138 -6.76 -13.45 14.50
N ILE A 139 -6.95 -14.75 14.39
CA ILE A 139 -6.50 -15.76 15.36
C ILE A 139 -5.62 -16.81 14.67
N ASN A 140 -4.57 -17.23 15.35
CA ASN A 140 -3.70 -18.30 14.85
C ASN A 140 -4.13 -19.68 15.37
N LYS A 141 -3.40 -20.72 15.02
CA LYS A 141 -3.69 -22.12 15.41
C LYS A 141 -3.53 -22.40 16.92
N TYR A 142 -3.03 -21.46 17.70
CA TYR A 142 -2.87 -21.57 19.16
C TYR A 142 -3.93 -20.76 19.90
N ASP A 143 -4.94 -20.24 19.19
CA ASP A 143 -5.94 -19.31 19.68
C ASP A 143 -5.36 -17.96 20.17
N ASP A 144 -4.14 -17.63 19.75
CA ASP A 144 -3.57 -16.32 20.00
C ASP A 144 -4.05 -15.30 18.96
N ILE A 145 -4.33 -14.10 19.44
CA ILE A 145 -4.61 -12.95 18.59
C ILE A 145 -3.35 -12.57 17.81
N THR A 146 -3.51 -12.26 16.55
CA THR A 146 -2.44 -11.79 15.67
C THR A 146 -2.88 -10.56 14.90
N THR A 147 -1.94 -9.66 14.62
CA THR A 147 -2.17 -8.49 13.77
C THR A 147 -1.52 -8.67 12.40
N LEU A 148 -2.15 -8.05 11.39
CA LEU A 148 -1.76 -8.21 9.98
C LEU A 148 -0.64 -7.25 9.56
N GLY A 149 -0.24 -6.31 10.41
CA GLY A 149 0.72 -5.25 10.09
C GLY A 149 0.10 -4.11 9.26
N ARG A 150 0.94 -3.23 8.72
CA ARG A 150 0.50 -2.06 7.93
C ARG A 150 -0.47 -2.44 6.82
N GLY A 151 -1.51 -1.63 6.60
CA GLY A 151 -2.57 -1.91 5.63
C GLY A 151 -3.44 -3.13 5.98
N GLY A 152 -3.39 -3.59 7.24
CA GLY A 152 -4.10 -4.79 7.68
C GLY A 152 -5.60 -4.70 7.56
N SER A 153 -6.22 -3.53 7.79
CA SER A 153 -7.66 -3.36 7.64
C SER A 153 -8.13 -3.40 6.19
N ASP A 154 -7.33 -2.85 5.24
CA ASP A 154 -7.59 -2.99 3.81
C ASP A 154 -7.51 -4.47 3.40
N THR A 155 -6.48 -5.16 3.89
CA THR A 155 -6.32 -6.60 3.67
C THR A 155 -7.49 -7.40 4.25
N SER A 156 -7.98 -7.05 5.45
CA SER A 156 -9.16 -7.68 6.06
C SER A 156 -10.40 -7.51 5.20
N ALA A 157 -10.67 -6.29 4.74
CA ALA A 157 -11.84 -5.99 3.91
C ALA A 157 -11.82 -6.78 2.59
N VAL A 158 -10.69 -6.79 1.90
CA VAL A 158 -10.55 -7.53 0.64
C VAL A 158 -10.65 -9.03 0.86
N ALA A 159 -10.08 -9.56 1.96
CA ALA A 159 -10.20 -10.98 2.29
C ALA A 159 -11.65 -11.38 2.61
N LEU A 160 -12.38 -10.54 3.35
CA LEU A 160 -13.81 -10.72 3.61
C LEU A 160 -14.62 -10.68 2.31
N ALA A 161 -14.34 -9.72 1.43
CA ALA A 161 -15.00 -9.60 0.13
C ALA A 161 -14.76 -10.85 -0.75
N ALA A 162 -13.52 -11.35 -0.77
CA ALA A 162 -13.17 -12.56 -1.49
C ALA A 162 -13.90 -13.79 -0.92
N ALA A 163 -13.86 -13.98 0.40
CA ALA A 163 -14.45 -15.14 1.07
C ALA A 163 -15.98 -15.18 0.96
N LEU A 164 -16.62 -14.01 0.93
CA LEU A 164 -18.08 -13.85 0.82
C LEU A 164 -18.56 -13.69 -0.62
N HIS A 165 -17.67 -13.67 -1.61
CA HIS A 165 -17.99 -13.39 -3.02
C HIS A 165 -18.78 -12.08 -3.20
N ALA A 166 -18.29 -11.00 -2.57
CA ALA A 166 -18.95 -9.71 -2.64
C ALA A 166 -18.90 -9.09 -4.04
N ASP A 167 -19.95 -8.37 -4.43
CA ASP A 167 -20.03 -7.68 -5.73
C ASP A 167 -19.00 -6.55 -5.86
N VAL A 168 -18.67 -5.90 -4.74
CA VAL A 168 -17.67 -4.84 -4.66
C VAL A 168 -17.10 -4.71 -3.24
N CYS A 169 -15.83 -4.37 -3.15
CA CYS A 169 -15.19 -3.92 -1.92
C CYS A 169 -14.87 -2.42 -2.03
N GLU A 170 -15.57 -1.60 -1.27
CA GLU A 170 -15.39 -0.15 -1.22
C GLU A 170 -14.38 0.21 -0.14
N ILE A 171 -13.27 0.82 -0.52
CA ILE A 171 -12.23 1.32 0.40
C ILE A 171 -12.43 2.82 0.58
N TYR A 172 -12.90 3.20 1.74
CA TYR A 172 -13.09 4.60 2.12
C TYR A 172 -11.85 5.16 2.81
N THR A 173 -11.34 6.25 2.27
CA THR A 173 -10.14 6.96 2.72
C THR A 173 -10.41 8.47 2.76
N ASP A 174 -9.41 9.29 2.94
CA ASP A 174 -9.48 10.76 2.92
C ASP A 174 -9.42 11.36 1.50
N VAL A 175 -9.04 10.56 0.49
CA VAL A 175 -9.06 10.94 -0.93
C VAL A 175 -10.24 10.32 -1.66
N ASP A 176 -10.72 10.95 -2.73
CA ASP A 176 -11.93 10.49 -3.45
C ASP A 176 -11.63 9.64 -4.68
N GLY A 177 -10.45 9.06 -4.75
CA GLY A 177 -10.04 8.14 -5.81
C GLY A 177 -8.53 8.15 -6.06
N VAL A 178 -8.14 7.50 -7.14
CA VAL A 178 -6.76 7.46 -7.65
C VAL A 178 -6.61 8.55 -8.71
N TYR A 179 -5.58 9.38 -8.59
CA TYR A 179 -5.31 10.50 -9.48
C TYR A 179 -4.11 10.20 -10.39
N THR A 180 -4.05 10.89 -11.53
CA THR A 180 -2.92 10.82 -12.47
C THR A 180 -1.60 11.32 -11.88
N ALA A 181 -1.66 12.16 -10.86
CA ALA A 181 -0.56 12.57 -9.98
C ALA A 181 -1.15 13.12 -8.68
N ASP A 182 -0.32 13.46 -7.71
CA ASP A 182 -0.77 14.06 -6.46
C ASP A 182 -1.35 15.47 -6.71
N PRO A 183 -2.66 15.71 -6.50
CA PRO A 183 -3.31 16.99 -6.78
C PRO A 183 -2.87 18.12 -5.85
N ARG A 184 -2.15 17.84 -4.77
CA ARG A 184 -1.64 18.85 -3.84
C ARG A 184 -0.58 19.74 -4.50
N PHE A 185 0.18 19.22 -5.47
CA PHE A 185 1.21 19.97 -6.19
C PHE A 185 1.07 19.92 -7.72
N VAL A 186 0.34 18.95 -8.30
CA VAL A 186 0.01 18.90 -9.73
C VAL A 186 -1.41 19.41 -9.95
N LYS A 187 -1.57 20.67 -10.31
CA LYS A 187 -2.89 21.32 -10.41
C LYS A 187 -3.80 20.71 -11.50
N ASN A 188 -3.20 20.19 -12.54
CA ASN A 188 -3.90 19.57 -13.68
C ASN A 188 -4.10 18.05 -13.48
N ALA A 189 -3.75 17.50 -12.29
CA ALA A 189 -4.03 16.12 -11.98
C ALA A 189 -5.54 15.88 -11.96
N TYR A 190 -5.98 14.80 -12.60
CA TYR A 190 -7.39 14.42 -12.63
C TYR A 190 -7.58 13.00 -12.13
N LYS A 191 -8.77 12.74 -11.61
CA LYS A 191 -9.14 11.44 -11.07
C LYS A 191 -9.38 10.45 -12.20
N LEU A 192 -8.90 9.22 -12.00
CA LEU A 192 -9.15 8.09 -12.89
C LEU A 192 -10.51 7.46 -12.55
N ASP A 193 -11.30 7.13 -13.56
CA ASP A 193 -12.57 6.40 -13.38
C ASP A 193 -12.29 4.93 -13.07
N ASP A 194 -11.29 4.36 -13.73
CA ASP A 194 -10.83 3.00 -13.49
C ASP A 194 -9.30 2.88 -13.65
N ILE A 195 -8.76 1.82 -13.05
CA ILE A 195 -7.35 1.44 -13.17
C ILE A 195 -7.23 -0.09 -13.04
N SER A 196 -6.27 -0.70 -13.74
CA SER A 196 -6.01 -2.13 -13.60
C SER A 196 -5.32 -2.45 -12.26
N TYR A 197 -5.42 -3.71 -11.82
CA TYR A 197 -4.72 -4.12 -10.60
C TYR A 197 -3.20 -3.93 -10.69
N ASP A 198 -2.61 -4.21 -11.87
CA ASP A 198 -1.16 -4.09 -12.05
C ASP A 198 -0.69 -2.64 -12.00
N GLU A 199 -1.40 -1.74 -12.67
CA GLU A 199 -1.12 -0.30 -12.59
C GLU A 199 -1.32 0.23 -11.16
N MET A 200 -2.37 -0.22 -10.45
CA MET A 200 -2.60 0.19 -9.06
C MET A 200 -1.50 -0.33 -8.12
N LEU A 201 -1.03 -1.58 -8.32
CA LEU A 201 0.08 -2.15 -7.55
C LEU A 201 1.36 -1.33 -7.74
N GLU A 202 1.67 -0.96 -8.98
CA GLU A 202 2.85 -0.14 -9.25
C GLU A 202 2.70 1.27 -8.64
N LEU A 203 1.56 1.95 -8.82
CA LEU A 203 1.32 3.26 -8.21
C LEU A 203 1.43 3.21 -6.69
N ALA A 204 0.85 2.19 -6.05
CA ALA A 204 0.92 2.01 -4.60
C ALA A 204 2.35 1.75 -4.11
N SER A 205 3.15 0.98 -4.87
CA SER A 205 4.57 0.70 -4.56
C SER A 205 5.48 1.92 -4.77
N LEU A 206 5.03 2.87 -5.57
CA LEU A 206 5.80 4.04 -5.99
C LEU A 206 5.40 5.34 -5.25
N GLY A 207 4.70 5.23 -4.13
CA GLY A 207 4.41 6.36 -3.24
C GLY A 207 3.00 6.95 -3.34
N ALA A 208 2.11 6.39 -4.16
CA ALA A 208 0.73 6.87 -4.26
C ALA A 208 -0.18 6.51 -3.07
N ASN A 209 0.33 6.03 -1.97
CA ASN A 209 -0.25 5.72 -0.64
C ASN A 209 -1.81 5.70 -0.50
N VAL A 210 -2.54 5.35 -1.58
CA VAL A 210 -4.02 5.32 -1.61
C VAL A 210 -4.54 3.96 -1.16
N LEU A 211 -3.88 2.88 -1.58
CA LEU A 211 -4.16 1.50 -1.20
C LEU A 211 -2.87 0.79 -0.79
N HIS A 212 -2.97 -0.16 0.11
CA HIS A 212 -1.83 -0.98 0.48
C HIS A 212 -1.63 -2.12 -0.54
N ASN A 213 -0.39 -2.34 -1.02
CA ASN A 213 -0.06 -3.34 -2.04
C ASN A 213 -0.66 -4.72 -1.77
N ARG A 214 -0.56 -5.20 -0.53
CA ARG A 214 -1.07 -6.51 -0.13
C ARG A 214 -2.58 -6.66 -0.35
N SER A 215 -3.36 -5.59 -0.17
CA SER A 215 -4.80 -5.62 -0.44
C SER A 215 -5.10 -5.68 -1.94
N VAL A 216 -4.33 -4.97 -2.76
CA VAL A 216 -4.48 -4.97 -4.22
C VAL A 216 -4.04 -6.32 -4.81
N GLU A 217 -2.91 -6.90 -4.33
CA GLU A 217 -2.48 -8.25 -4.72
C GLU A 217 -3.56 -9.30 -4.42
N MET A 218 -4.18 -9.21 -3.24
CA MET A 218 -5.27 -10.10 -2.86
C MET A 218 -6.50 -9.90 -3.73
N ALA A 219 -6.86 -8.65 -4.00
CA ALA A 219 -7.97 -8.32 -4.88
C ALA A 219 -7.76 -8.88 -6.30
N LYS A 220 -6.56 -8.71 -6.86
CA LYS A 220 -6.18 -9.31 -8.15
C LYS A 220 -6.30 -10.83 -8.12
N LYS A 221 -5.73 -11.46 -7.09
CA LYS A 221 -5.70 -12.93 -6.98
C LYS A 221 -7.09 -13.56 -6.93
N TYR A 222 -8.05 -12.90 -6.26
CA TYR A 222 -9.40 -13.41 -6.07
C TYR A 222 -10.46 -12.74 -6.95
N GLY A 223 -10.07 -11.84 -7.85
CA GLY A 223 -10.97 -11.13 -8.75
C GLY A 223 -11.93 -10.18 -8.04
N VAL A 224 -11.55 -9.63 -6.87
CA VAL A 224 -12.38 -8.72 -6.09
C VAL A 224 -12.34 -7.32 -6.71
N LYS A 225 -13.46 -6.84 -7.22
CA LYS A 225 -13.60 -5.47 -7.68
C LYS A 225 -13.48 -4.50 -6.51
N LEU A 226 -12.50 -3.57 -6.56
CA LEU A 226 -12.36 -2.53 -5.56
C LEU A 226 -12.96 -1.21 -6.06
N SER A 227 -13.43 -0.38 -5.14
CA SER A 227 -13.82 1.01 -5.38
C SER A 227 -13.17 1.89 -4.33
N VAL A 228 -12.27 2.78 -4.73
CA VAL A 228 -11.61 3.74 -3.83
C VAL A 228 -12.43 5.00 -3.76
N ARG A 229 -12.88 5.37 -2.57
CA ARG A 229 -13.84 6.48 -2.36
C ARG A 229 -13.46 7.33 -1.15
N SER A 230 -13.90 8.57 -1.13
CA SER A 230 -13.76 9.41 0.06
C SER A 230 -14.82 9.10 1.10
N SER A 231 -14.40 9.06 2.37
CA SER A 231 -15.34 9.07 3.50
C SER A 231 -15.95 10.45 3.79
N LEU A 232 -15.44 11.51 3.13
CA LEU A 232 -15.78 12.92 3.40
C LEU A 232 -16.78 13.50 2.39
N ASN A 233 -16.94 12.89 1.22
CA ASN A 233 -17.87 13.33 0.18
C ASN A 233 -18.57 12.13 -0.47
N ASN A 234 -19.52 12.40 -1.37
CA ASN A 234 -20.30 11.37 -2.08
C ASN A 234 -19.88 11.22 -3.55
N ASN A 235 -18.70 11.73 -3.91
CA ASN A 235 -18.20 11.60 -5.27
C ASN A 235 -18.03 10.11 -5.66
N GLU A 236 -18.21 9.82 -6.93
CA GLU A 236 -17.81 8.53 -7.47
C GLU A 236 -16.30 8.37 -7.33
N GLY A 237 -15.88 7.17 -6.91
CA GLY A 237 -14.47 6.85 -6.71
C GLY A 237 -13.80 6.31 -7.97
N THR A 238 -12.61 5.76 -7.79
CA THR A 238 -11.89 5.02 -8.82
C THR A 238 -12.14 3.52 -8.64
N TYR A 239 -12.49 2.81 -9.70
CA TYR A 239 -12.59 1.36 -9.69
C TYR A 239 -11.24 0.72 -9.99
N VAL A 240 -10.83 -0.24 -9.13
CA VAL A 240 -9.67 -1.11 -9.41
C VAL A 240 -10.23 -2.49 -9.79
N LYS A 241 -9.98 -2.90 -11.02
CA LYS A 241 -10.56 -4.12 -11.61
C LYS A 241 -9.68 -4.61 -12.75
N GLU A 242 -9.95 -5.81 -13.26
CA GLU A 242 -9.41 -6.20 -14.55
C GLU A 242 -9.94 -5.25 -15.63
N VAL A 243 -9.06 -4.73 -16.45
CA VAL A 243 -9.43 -3.79 -17.50
C VAL A 243 -9.05 -4.40 -18.84
N GLU A 244 -10.04 -4.74 -19.67
CA GLU A 244 -9.78 -5.16 -21.03
C GLU A 244 -9.14 -4.01 -21.82
N GLN A 245 -7.96 -4.28 -22.37
CA GLN A 245 -7.17 -3.29 -23.09
C GLN A 245 -7.72 -3.12 -24.51
N VAL A 246 -8.47 -2.06 -24.72
CA VAL A 246 -8.69 -1.52 -26.06
C VAL A 246 -7.97 -0.18 -26.10
N GLU A 247 -6.97 -0.03 -26.98
CA GLU A 247 -6.11 1.15 -27.19
C GLU A 247 -6.17 2.26 -26.13
N LYS A 248 -5.36 2.14 -25.04
CA LYS A 248 -5.46 3.01 -23.86
C LYS A 248 -4.34 4.03 -23.75
N MET A 249 -4.57 5.00 -22.86
CA MET A 249 -3.57 5.99 -22.45
C MET A 249 -2.23 5.29 -22.15
N LEU A 250 -1.16 5.79 -22.76
CA LEU A 250 0.19 5.25 -22.60
C LEU A 250 0.65 5.28 -21.13
N VAL A 251 0.34 6.38 -20.43
CA VAL A 251 0.68 6.64 -19.04
C VAL A 251 -0.59 6.90 -18.26
N ARG A 252 -0.79 6.21 -17.15
CA ARG A 252 -1.95 6.36 -16.24
C ARG A 252 -1.65 7.30 -15.09
N GLY A 253 -0.39 7.34 -14.65
CA GLY A 253 -0.02 8.20 -13.55
C GLY A 253 1.46 8.45 -13.44
N VAL A 254 1.78 9.53 -12.73
CA VAL A 254 3.13 9.94 -12.35
C VAL A 254 3.18 10.03 -10.84
N THR A 255 4.16 9.35 -10.23
CA THR A 255 4.35 9.34 -8.78
C THR A 255 5.75 9.75 -8.40
N ARG A 256 5.91 10.17 -7.14
CA ARG A 256 7.23 10.30 -6.52
C ARG A 256 7.30 9.53 -5.22
N ASP A 257 8.48 9.03 -4.94
CA ASP A 257 8.84 8.43 -3.67
C ASP A 257 10.08 9.13 -3.14
N ASN A 258 9.96 9.74 -1.96
CA ASN A 258 11.04 10.44 -1.29
C ASN A 258 11.76 9.57 -0.25
N ASP A 259 11.19 8.41 0.11
CA ASP A 259 11.81 7.48 1.04
C ASP A 259 12.80 6.56 0.30
N VAL A 260 13.83 7.17 -0.28
CA VAL A 260 14.81 6.49 -1.11
C VAL A 260 16.22 6.97 -0.79
N ALA A 261 17.12 6.03 -0.53
CA ALA A 261 18.55 6.25 -0.48
C ALA A 261 19.24 5.41 -1.57
N ARG A 262 20.20 6.01 -2.30
CA ARG A 262 21.01 5.32 -3.29
C ARG A 262 22.36 4.94 -2.69
N ILE A 263 22.77 3.71 -2.94
CA ILE A 263 24.09 3.18 -2.59
C ILE A 263 24.76 2.67 -3.86
N ALA A 264 26.04 2.97 -4.05
CA ALA A 264 26.84 2.49 -5.16
C ALA A 264 28.12 1.85 -4.63
N LEU A 265 28.30 0.58 -4.96
CA LEU A 265 29.53 -0.18 -4.74
C LEU A 265 30.36 -0.03 -6.00
N CYS A 266 31.40 0.79 -5.94
CA CYS A 266 32.28 1.07 -7.08
C CYS A 266 33.44 0.07 -7.12
N GLY A 267 33.80 -0.40 -8.29
CA GLY A 267 34.96 -1.26 -8.50
C GLY A 267 34.86 -2.66 -7.90
N VAL A 268 33.68 -3.25 -7.88
CA VAL A 268 33.46 -4.64 -7.40
C VAL A 268 34.02 -5.63 -8.43
N GLU A 269 34.74 -6.67 -7.99
CA GLU A 269 35.26 -7.73 -8.86
C GLU A 269 34.14 -8.36 -9.71
N ASP A 270 34.34 -8.46 -11.02
CA ASP A 270 33.40 -9.11 -11.95
C ASP A 270 33.56 -10.63 -11.92
N THR A 271 33.16 -11.25 -10.82
CA THR A 271 33.20 -12.70 -10.66
C THR A 271 31.80 -13.25 -10.36
N PRO A 272 31.46 -14.46 -10.85
CA PRO A 272 30.19 -15.09 -10.54
C PRO A 272 29.94 -15.17 -9.03
N GLY A 273 28.73 -14.78 -8.59
CA GLY A 273 28.33 -14.82 -7.19
C GLY A 273 28.55 -13.53 -6.38
N LYS A 274 29.18 -12.50 -6.92
CA LYS A 274 29.37 -11.23 -6.17
C LYS A 274 28.07 -10.54 -5.84
N ALA A 275 27.22 -10.27 -6.81
CA ALA A 275 25.89 -9.70 -6.57
C ALA A 275 25.09 -10.58 -5.60
N PHE A 276 25.11 -11.91 -5.78
CA PHE A 276 24.48 -12.85 -4.86
C PHE A 276 24.94 -12.69 -3.40
N SER A 277 26.25 -12.55 -3.18
CA SER A 277 26.82 -12.42 -1.83
C SER A 277 26.33 -11.14 -1.15
N VAL A 278 26.32 -10.00 -1.89
CA VAL A 278 25.84 -8.71 -1.38
C VAL A 278 24.35 -8.77 -1.04
N PHE A 279 23.50 -9.15 -1.99
CA PHE A 279 22.06 -9.11 -1.80
C PHE A 279 21.55 -10.20 -0.84
N ARG A 280 22.22 -11.37 -0.76
CA ARG A 280 21.94 -12.37 0.26
C ARG A 280 22.23 -11.87 1.67
N MET A 281 23.28 -11.10 1.84
CA MET A 281 23.61 -10.50 3.13
C MET A 281 22.52 -9.52 3.57
N LEU A 282 22.08 -8.61 2.68
CA LEU A 282 20.99 -7.67 2.95
C LEU A 282 19.68 -8.41 3.28
N ALA A 283 19.32 -9.39 2.46
CA ALA A 283 18.10 -10.19 2.65
C ALA A 283 18.06 -10.94 3.99
N LYS A 284 19.21 -11.44 4.49
CA LYS A 284 19.30 -12.09 5.82
C LYS A 284 18.97 -11.15 6.97
N HIS A 285 19.20 -9.85 6.79
CA HIS A 285 18.89 -8.81 7.78
C HIS A 285 17.53 -8.16 7.55
N GLY A 286 16.74 -8.69 6.60
CA GLY A 286 15.39 -8.20 6.30
C GLY A 286 15.35 -6.91 5.50
N ILE A 287 16.47 -6.48 4.93
CA ILE A 287 16.57 -5.26 4.13
C ILE A 287 16.06 -5.54 2.71
N SER A 288 15.10 -4.74 2.28
CA SER A 288 14.55 -4.78 0.93
C SER A 288 15.29 -3.82 0.02
N VAL A 289 15.60 -4.29 -1.19
CA VAL A 289 16.24 -3.49 -2.25
C VAL A 289 15.22 -3.29 -3.37
N ASP A 290 15.08 -2.04 -3.86
CA ASP A 290 14.09 -1.71 -4.90
C ASP A 290 14.72 -1.70 -6.29
N LEU A 291 15.53 -0.70 -6.63
CA LEU A 291 16.23 -0.63 -7.91
C LEU A 291 17.61 -1.26 -7.80
N ILE A 292 18.01 -2.04 -8.80
CA ILE A 292 19.37 -2.60 -8.90
C ILE A 292 19.88 -2.32 -10.32
N ILE A 293 21.02 -1.65 -10.41
CA ILE A 293 21.74 -1.42 -11.69
C ILE A 293 23.17 -1.88 -11.54
N GLN A 294 23.60 -2.69 -12.49
CA GLN A 294 25.00 -3.11 -12.62
C GLN A 294 25.57 -2.54 -13.92
N SER A 295 26.69 -1.84 -13.84
CA SER A 295 27.36 -1.29 -15.02
C SER A 295 28.05 -2.40 -15.84
N ILE A 296 28.29 -2.12 -17.10
CA ILE A 296 29.26 -2.86 -17.90
C ILE A 296 30.64 -2.35 -17.45
N GLY A 297 31.41 -3.20 -16.77
CA GLY A 297 32.68 -2.79 -16.18
C GLY A 297 33.78 -2.46 -17.17
N ASN A 298 34.80 -1.83 -16.66
CA ASN A 298 36.08 -1.62 -17.39
C ASN A 298 37.07 -2.71 -16.91
N GLY A 299 37.22 -3.79 -17.70
CA GLY A 299 38.05 -4.92 -17.32
C GLY A 299 37.40 -5.89 -16.34
N GLU A 300 38.09 -6.20 -15.21
CA GLU A 300 37.66 -7.17 -14.20
C GLU A 300 36.78 -6.60 -13.09
N LYS A 301 36.34 -5.33 -13.18
CA LYS A 301 35.58 -4.64 -12.17
C LYS A 301 34.28 -4.04 -12.71
N LYS A 302 33.25 -4.02 -11.91
CA LYS A 302 31.94 -3.43 -12.19
C LYS A 302 31.45 -2.59 -11.03
N ASP A 303 30.53 -1.67 -11.31
CA ASP A 303 29.78 -0.96 -10.27
C ASP A 303 28.40 -1.60 -10.07
N ILE A 304 27.98 -1.72 -8.84
CA ILE A 304 26.63 -2.16 -8.47
C ILE A 304 25.99 -1.02 -7.71
N SER A 305 24.96 -0.42 -8.29
CA SER A 305 24.15 0.62 -7.65
C SER A 305 22.77 0.05 -7.30
N PHE A 306 22.29 0.39 -6.11
CA PHE A 306 20.94 -0.04 -5.69
C PHE A 306 20.31 1.01 -4.76
N THR A 307 19.00 0.88 -4.56
CA THR A 307 18.25 1.75 -3.66
C THR A 307 17.62 0.97 -2.53
N VAL A 308 17.54 1.63 -1.37
CA VAL A 308 16.87 1.16 -0.15
C VAL A 308 16.03 2.30 0.41
N THR A 309 15.23 2.04 1.45
CA THR A 309 14.57 3.10 2.21
C THR A 309 15.59 3.96 2.96
N GLU A 310 15.23 5.19 3.35
CA GLU A 310 16.12 6.04 4.15
C GLU A 310 16.43 5.41 5.52
N GLU A 311 15.46 4.70 6.10
CA GLU A 311 15.61 4.01 7.39
C GLU A 311 16.67 2.89 7.30
N ASP A 312 16.72 2.18 6.17
CA ASP A 312 17.65 1.09 5.95
C ASP A 312 19.07 1.55 5.56
N LEU A 313 19.27 2.84 5.24
CA LEU A 313 20.57 3.33 4.76
C LEU A 313 21.70 3.05 5.76
N GLN A 314 21.57 3.48 7.01
CA GLN A 314 22.62 3.30 8.00
C GLN A 314 22.87 1.81 8.32
N PRO A 315 21.84 0.98 8.56
CA PRO A 315 22.00 -0.47 8.67
C PRO A 315 22.75 -1.11 7.51
N VAL A 316 22.47 -0.69 6.27
CA VAL A 316 23.20 -1.21 5.09
C VAL A 316 24.66 -0.78 5.10
N LEU A 317 24.96 0.48 5.41
CA LEU A 317 26.35 0.97 5.46
C LEU A 317 27.16 0.22 6.53
N ASP A 318 26.58 -0.03 7.69
CA ASP A 318 27.22 -0.79 8.78
C ASP A 318 27.50 -2.24 8.34
N LEU A 319 26.53 -2.90 7.70
CA LEU A 319 26.70 -4.26 7.17
C LEU A 319 27.76 -4.33 6.06
N LEU A 320 27.83 -3.34 5.17
CA LEU A 320 28.85 -3.29 4.11
C LEU A 320 30.24 -3.10 4.71
N GLU A 321 30.38 -2.27 5.73
CA GLU A 321 31.63 -2.04 6.46
C GLU A 321 32.12 -3.31 7.17
N GLU A 322 31.22 -3.97 7.94
CA GLU A 322 31.54 -5.23 8.64
C GLU A 322 31.94 -6.36 7.69
N ASN A 323 31.42 -6.34 6.45
CA ASN A 323 31.62 -7.40 5.46
C ASN A 323 32.49 -6.96 4.27
N LYS A 324 33.38 -5.99 4.45
CA LYS A 324 34.29 -5.50 3.37
C LYS A 324 35.02 -6.61 2.63
N ALA A 325 35.45 -7.67 3.33
CA ALA A 325 36.14 -8.79 2.73
C ALA A 325 35.29 -9.60 1.74
N ILE A 326 33.95 -9.56 1.90
CA ILE A 326 32.98 -10.22 1.02
C ILE A 326 32.60 -9.27 -0.12
N VAL A 327 32.32 -8.00 0.20
CA VAL A 327 31.90 -6.98 -0.77
C VAL A 327 33.01 -6.68 -1.77
N LYS A 328 34.22 -6.42 -1.27
CA LYS A 328 35.43 -6.10 -2.08
C LYS A 328 35.19 -4.99 -3.11
N ALA A 329 34.48 -3.93 -2.71
CA ALA A 329 34.36 -2.72 -3.51
C ALA A 329 35.58 -1.80 -3.21
N ASP A 330 36.06 -1.08 -4.23
CA ASP A 330 37.09 -0.07 -4.04
C ASP A 330 36.56 1.12 -3.24
N GLU A 331 35.30 1.50 -3.46
CA GLU A 331 34.66 2.63 -2.79
C GLU A 331 33.14 2.34 -2.62
N VAL A 332 32.58 2.82 -1.52
CA VAL A 332 31.11 2.83 -1.30
C VAL A 332 30.65 4.29 -1.29
N LYS A 333 29.81 4.65 -2.27
CA LYS A 333 29.17 5.97 -2.36
C LYS A 333 27.70 5.85 -2.00
N TRP A 334 27.16 6.85 -1.33
CA TRP A 334 25.75 6.89 -1.02
C TRP A 334 25.19 8.32 -1.00
N THR A 335 23.88 8.45 -1.15
CA THR A 335 23.15 9.71 -0.97
C THR A 335 21.69 9.43 -0.63
N LYS A 336 21.12 10.28 0.21
CA LYS A 336 19.68 10.33 0.51
C LYS A 336 19.00 11.57 -0.11
N ASP A 337 19.77 12.44 -0.77
CA ASP A 337 19.25 13.66 -1.40
C ASP A 337 18.69 13.39 -2.80
N VAL A 338 18.01 12.25 -2.94
CA VAL A 338 17.38 11.80 -4.18
C VAL A 338 15.92 11.47 -3.93
N SER A 339 15.15 11.51 -5.01
CA SER A 339 13.77 11.03 -5.07
C SER A 339 13.57 10.19 -6.31
N LYS A 340 12.75 9.15 -6.19
CA LYS A 340 12.36 8.31 -7.32
C LYS A 340 11.07 8.88 -7.93
N VAL A 341 11.13 9.29 -9.19
CA VAL A 341 9.97 9.72 -9.99
C VAL A 341 9.66 8.64 -11.02
N SER A 342 8.41 8.23 -11.09
CA SER A 342 8.00 7.10 -11.91
C SER A 342 6.74 7.40 -12.70
N ILE A 343 6.71 6.93 -13.94
CA ILE A 343 5.49 6.82 -14.75
C ILE A 343 5.00 5.37 -14.73
N VAL A 344 3.69 5.20 -14.71
CA VAL A 344 3.03 3.88 -14.73
C VAL A 344 1.97 3.86 -15.82
N GLY A 345 1.89 2.78 -16.59
CA GLY A 345 0.85 2.55 -17.57
C GLY A 345 1.09 1.29 -18.40
N ALA A 346 0.08 0.46 -18.52
CA ALA A 346 0.14 -0.79 -19.28
C ALA A 346 0.32 -0.56 -20.80
N GLY A 347 -0.01 0.63 -21.30
CA GLY A 347 0.19 1.00 -22.71
C GLY A 347 1.64 1.16 -23.14
N MET A 348 2.58 1.20 -22.20
CA MET A 348 4.00 1.41 -22.52
C MET A 348 4.66 0.22 -23.20
N VAL A 349 4.18 -1.01 -22.96
CA VAL A 349 4.76 -2.27 -23.49
C VAL A 349 4.93 -2.25 -25.00
N ASN A 350 3.94 -1.73 -25.71
CA ASN A 350 3.89 -1.76 -27.18
C ASN A 350 4.21 -0.42 -27.86
N ASN A 351 4.59 0.60 -27.07
CA ASN A 351 4.83 1.94 -27.59
C ASN A 351 6.28 2.36 -27.40
N SER A 352 7.02 2.39 -28.50
CA SER A 352 8.38 2.95 -28.52
C SER A 352 8.32 4.47 -28.30
N GLY A 353 9.30 5.00 -27.57
CA GLY A 353 9.44 6.46 -27.39
C GLY A 353 8.91 6.99 -26.07
N VAL A 354 8.19 6.21 -25.26
CA VAL A 354 7.69 6.66 -23.94
C VAL A 354 8.84 7.13 -23.04
N ALA A 355 9.93 6.36 -22.98
CA ALA A 355 11.11 6.77 -22.23
C ALA A 355 11.73 8.08 -22.77
N ALA A 356 11.81 8.23 -24.10
CA ALA A 356 12.32 9.45 -24.72
C ALA A 356 11.46 10.67 -24.36
N THR A 357 10.14 10.53 -24.40
CA THR A 357 9.19 11.60 -24.00
C THR A 357 9.35 11.98 -22.52
N MET A 358 9.54 11.00 -21.63
CA MET A 358 9.82 11.26 -20.22
C MET A 358 11.14 12.02 -20.03
N PHE A 359 12.20 11.59 -20.74
CA PHE A 359 13.51 12.26 -20.66
C PHE A 359 13.51 13.64 -21.29
N GLU A 360 12.75 13.85 -22.37
CA GLU A 360 12.52 15.17 -22.98
C GLU A 360 11.84 16.11 -21.97
N ALA A 361 10.80 15.68 -21.25
CA ALA A 361 10.16 16.48 -20.24
C ALA A 361 11.13 16.94 -19.13
N LEU A 362 12.01 16.05 -18.68
CA LEU A 362 13.04 16.38 -17.69
C LEU A 362 14.12 17.30 -18.25
N TYR A 363 14.53 17.09 -19.51
CA TYR A 363 15.48 17.94 -20.20
C TYR A 363 14.94 19.38 -20.34
N ASP A 364 13.70 19.54 -20.80
CA ASP A 364 13.04 20.84 -20.94
C ASP A 364 12.92 21.56 -19.58
N ALA A 365 12.75 20.80 -18.51
CA ALA A 365 12.72 21.31 -17.13
C ALA A 365 14.11 21.53 -16.50
N HIS A 366 15.20 21.27 -17.22
CA HIS A 366 16.58 21.33 -16.74
C HIS A 366 16.87 20.44 -15.51
N ILE A 367 16.23 19.26 -15.44
CA ILE A 367 16.39 18.29 -14.36
C ILE A 367 17.29 17.17 -14.81
N ASN A 368 18.35 16.92 -14.05
CA ASN A 368 19.29 15.85 -14.34
C ASN A 368 18.78 14.50 -13.81
N ILE A 369 19.12 13.42 -14.53
CA ILE A 369 18.75 12.05 -14.16
C ILE A 369 19.97 11.35 -13.56
N ASN A 370 19.84 10.88 -12.32
CA ASN A 370 20.91 10.18 -11.60
C ASN A 370 20.91 8.66 -11.82
N MET A 371 19.76 8.07 -12.13
CA MET A 371 19.58 6.64 -12.33
C MET A 371 18.29 6.38 -13.13
N ILE A 372 18.27 5.34 -13.96
CA ILE A 372 17.10 4.94 -14.76
C ILE A 372 16.86 3.46 -14.54
N ALA A 373 15.60 3.08 -14.34
CA ALA A 373 15.16 1.70 -14.32
C ALA A 373 13.82 1.56 -15.03
N THR A 374 13.64 0.48 -15.77
CA THR A 374 12.44 0.23 -16.56
C THR A 374 11.88 -1.17 -16.32
N SER A 375 10.57 -1.30 -16.39
CA SER A 375 9.86 -2.57 -16.50
C SER A 375 8.84 -2.50 -17.61
N GLU A 376 8.01 -3.52 -17.78
CA GLU A 376 6.97 -3.54 -18.81
C GLU A 376 5.95 -2.39 -18.66
N ILE A 377 5.58 -2.03 -17.43
CA ILE A 377 4.51 -1.08 -17.15
C ILE A 377 4.96 0.14 -16.32
N LYS A 378 6.27 0.31 -16.11
CA LYS A 378 6.83 1.51 -15.43
C LYS A 378 8.19 1.92 -15.96
N ILE A 379 8.45 3.21 -15.88
CA ILE A 379 9.78 3.80 -16.03
C ILE A 379 10.03 4.67 -14.80
N SER A 380 11.14 4.41 -14.12
CA SER A 380 11.55 5.14 -12.92
C SER A 380 12.87 5.84 -13.16
N VAL A 381 12.97 7.07 -12.68
CA VAL A 381 14.23 7.83 -12.65
C VAL A 381 14.50 8.30 -11.22
N LEU A 382 15.77 8.34 -10.83
CA LEU A 382 16.20 9.10 -9.67
C LEU A 382 16.60 10.49 -10.11
N VAL A 383 16.06 11.49 -9.42
CA VAL A 383 16.42 12.90 -9.58
C VAL A 383 16.85 13.46 -8.23
N ASP A 384 17.45 14.63 -8.20
CA ASP A 384 17.74 15.31 -6.94
C ASP A 384 16.42 15.62 -6.22
N ARG A 385 16.39 15.42 -4.90
CA ARG A 385 15.17 15.59 -4.09
C ARG A 385 14.51 16.96 -4.27
N LYS A 386 15.31 18.00 -4.37
CA LYS A 386 14.84 19.38 -4.58
C LYS A 386 14.06 19.57 -5.88
N ASP A 387 14.33 18.76 -6.90
CA ASP A 387 13.75 18.86 -8.24
C ASP A 387 12.56 17.89 -8.45
N ALA A 388 12.27 17.04 -7.46
CA ALA A 388 11.29 15.95 -7.60
C ALA A 388 9.87 16.43 -7.92
N GLU A 389 9.40 17.52 -7.30
CA GLU A 389 8.07 18.08 -7.60
C GLU A 389 8.00 18.65 -9.01
N ALA A 390 9.02 19.41 -9.41
CA ALA A 390 9.11 19.96 -10.76
C ALA A 390 9.19 18.83 -11.81
N ALA A 391 9.89 17.75 -11.51
CA ALA A 391 9.96 16.57 -12.36
C ALA A 391 8.57 15.93 -12.57
N VAL A 392 7.81 15.72 -11.50
CA VAL A 392 6.46 15.16 -11.61
C VAL A 392 5.55 16.06 -12.43
N VAL A 393 5.58 17.38 -12.20
CA VAL A 393 4.77 18.35 -12.97
C VAL A 393 5.15 18.31 -14.45
N ALA A 394 6.44 18.39 -14.78
CA ALA A 394 6.91 18.40 -16.17
C ALA A 394 6.52 17.12 -16.91
N ILE A 395 6.69 15.95 -16.28
CA ILE A 395 6.32 14.66 -16.86
C ILE A 395 4.79 14.55 -17.00
N HIS A 396 4.03 14.94 -15.99
CA HIS A 396 2.57 14.91 -16.03
C HIS A 396 2.03 15.79 -17.17
N ASP A 397 2.53 17.01 -17.29
CA ASP A 397 2.11 17.94 -18.34
C ASP A 397 2.44 17.41 -19.74
N LYS A 398 3.56 16.69 -19.90
CA LYS A 398 3.95 16.12 -21.20
C LYS A 398 3.10 14.93 -21.63
N PHE A 399 2.60 14.11 -20.70
CA PHE A 399 1.84 12.88 -21.00
C PHE A 399 0.33 12.99 -20.79
N LEU A 400 -0.11 13.80 -19.86
CA LEU A 400 -1.45 13.72 -19.27
C LEU A 400 -2.22 15.04 -19.33
N LEU A 401 -1.70 16.05 -20.02
CA LEU A 401 -2.50 17.25 -20.34
C LEU A 401 -3.69 16.84 -21.23
N LYS A 402 -4.91 17.13 -20.75
CA LYS A 402 -6.14 17.04 -21.51
C LYS A 402 -6.38 18.31 -22.30
#